data_d6ac9981e07b5fab0cd4a1365fb879de
#
_entry.id   d6ac9981e07b5fab0cd4a1365fb879de
#
_cell.length_a   1.000
_cell.length_b   1.000
_cell.length_c   1.000
_cell.angle_alpha   90.00
_cell.angle_beta   90.00
_cell.angle_gamma   90.00
#
_symmetry.space_group_name_H-M   'P 1'
#
loop_
_entity.id
_entity.type
_entity.pdbx_description
1 polymer ?
#
loop_
_entity_poly.entity_id
_entity_poly.type
_entity_poly.pdbx_seq_one_letter_code
_entity_poly.pdbx_strand_id
1 'polypeptide(L)'
;MIEIHEAPPVFEKLIHHNEAKHERVYLTINTFRDVEYLSIRKYYQDFDEEWKPSREGVSLPLDFDNSRNLFDGLVEILSLTEVKDILENHFKDKLDQIYLE
;
A
#
# COMPACT_ATOMS: atom_id res chain seq x y z
N MET A 1 -0.59 23.49 -10.30
CA MET A 1 -0.60 22.28 -9.49
C MET A 1 -1.96 21.61 -9.54
N ILE A 2 -1.95 20.35 -9.73
CA ILE A 2 -3.19 19.63 -9.78
C ILE A 2 -3.69 19.41 -8.37
N GLU A 3 -4.83 19.91 -8.11
CA GLU A 3 -5.49 19.66 -6.87
C GLU A 3 -5.94 18.23 -6.82
N ILE A 4 -5.64 17.57 -5.74
CA ILE A 4 -6.05 16.19 -5.62
C ILE A 4 -7.38 16.14 -4.93
N HIS A 5 -8.43 16.12 -5.74
CA HIS A 5 -9.78 15.97 -5.24
C HIS A 5 -10.18 14.51 -5.38
N GLU A 6 -9.42 13.67 -4.78
CA GLU A 6 -9.71 12.26 -4.87
C GLU A 6 -10.79 11.90 -3.87
N ALA A 7 -11.65 11.02 -4.29
CA ALA A 7 -12.49 10.32 -3.34
C ALA A 7 -11.60 9.57 -2.36
N PRO A 8 -12.08 9.29 -1.16
CA PRO A 8 -11.29 8.46 -0.24
C PRO A 8 -10.89 7.15 -0.91
N PRO A 9 -9.71 6.64 -0.61
CA PRO A 9 -9.28 5.37 -1.22
C PRO A 9 -10.21 4.23 -0.84
N VAL A 10 -10.42 3.32 -1.79
CA VAL A 10 -11.23 2.14 -1.52
C VAL A 10 -10.47 1.10 -0.71
N PHE A 11 -9.16 1.25 -0.63
CA PHE A 11 -8.30 0.40 0.19
C PHE A 11 -7.14 1.23 0.69
N GLU A 12 -6.77 1.04 1.95
CA GLU A 12 -5.69 1.80 2.55
C GLU A 12 -5.03 0.95 3.62
N LYS A 13 -3.73 0.77 3.51
CA LYS A 13 -2.98 0.03 4.50
C LYS A 13 -1.70 0.76 4.84
N LEU A 14 -1.51 1.02 6.12
CA LEU A 14 -0.29 1.66 6.60
C LEU A 14 0.89 0.70 6.44
N ILE A 15 1.93 1.15 5.74
CA ILE A 15 3.15 0.37 5.57
C ILE A 15 4.23 0.83 6.54
N HIS A 16 4.36 2.14 6.70
CA HIS A 16 5.48 2.71 7.47
C HIS A 16 5.06 4.01 8.12
N HIS A 17 5.49 4.22 9.35
CA HIS A 17 5.24 5.44 10.08
C HIS A 17 6.57 5.98 10.58
N ASN A 18 6.89 7.22 10.21
CA ASN A 18 8.08 7.90 10.68
C ASN A 18 7.63 9.02 11.61
N GLU A 19 7.70 8.77 12.90
CA GLU A 19 7.19 9.71 13.88
C GLU A 19 8.02 11.00 13.92
N ALA A 20 9.33 10.87 13.77
CA ALA A 20 10.22 12.04 13.85
C ALA A 20 9.94 13.05 12.74
N LYS A 21 9.55 12.57 11.57
CA LYS A 21 9.27 13.44 10.43
C LYS A 21 7.79 13.68 10.22
N HIS A 22 6.94 13.09 11.03
CA HIS A 22 5.49 13.18 10.87
C HIS A 22 5.07 12.75 9.45
N GLU A 23 5.56 11.58 9.05
CA GLU A 23 5.29 11.02 7.73
C GLU A 23 4.80 9.59 7.85
N ARG A 24 3.93 9.21 6.93
CA ARG A 24 3.46 7.83 6.80
C ARG A 24 3.52 7.41 5.36
N VAL A 25 3.68 6.12 5.14
CA VAL A 25 3.58 5.55 3.80
C VAL A 25 2.43 4.56 3.80
N TYR A 26 1.53 4.74 2.87
CA TYR A 26 0.36 3.87 2.72
C TYR A 26 0.37 3.16 1.38
N LEU A 27 -0.12 1.93 1.41
CA LEU A 27 -0.49 1.22 0.20
C LEU A 27 -1.98 1.47 0.00
N THR A 28 -2.34 1.99 -1.16
CA THR A 28 -3.73 2.39 -1.40
C THR A 28 -4.23 1.92 -2.74
N ILE A 29 -5.56 1.87 -2.86
CA ILE A 29 -6.22 1.73 -4.15
C ILE A 29 -7.13 2.93 -4.31
N ASN A 30 -6.91 3.67 -5.38
CA ASN A 30 -7.65 4.89 -5.69
C ASN A 30 -8.22 4.81 -7.09
N THR A 31 -9.34 5.49 -7.29
CA THR A 31 -9.95 5.61 -8.60
C THR A 31 -9.72 7.02 -9.12
N PHE A 32 -9.25 7.13 -10.35
CA PHE A 32 -9.04 8.40 -10.99
C PHE A 32 -9.47 8.29 -12.44
N ARG A 33 -10.46 9.07 -12.85
CA ARG A 33 -10.99 9.06 -14.20
C ARG A 33 -11.41 7.66 -14.64
N ASP A 34 -12.12 6.98 -13.74
CA ASP A 34 -12.65 5.63 -13.98
C ASP A 34 -11.60 4.54 -14.10
N VAL A 35 -10.34 4.85 -13.74
CA VAL A 35 -9.28 3.87 -13.71
C VAL A 35 -8.84 3.68 -12.26
N GLU A 36 -8.70 2.45 -11.85
CA GLU A 36 -8.21 2.15 -10.51
C GLU A 36 -6.70 2.03 -10.53
N TYR A 37 -6.08 2.59 -9.49
CA TYR A 37 -4.63 2.61 -9.35
C TYR A 37 -4.22 2.02 -8.02
N LEU A 38 -3.16 1.23 -8.09
CA LEU A 38 -2.44 0.76 -6.92
C LEU A 38 -1.32 1.76 -6.65
N SER A 39 -1.26 2.31 -5.45
CA SER A 39 -0.28 3.34 -5.14
C SER A 39 0.44 3.04 -3.85
N ILE A 40 1.71 3.42 -3.81
CA ILE A 40 2.49 3.47 -2.58
C ILE A 40 2.81 4.95 -2.40
N ARG A 41 2.22 5.56 -1.40
CA ARG A 41 2.22 7.01 -1.30
C ARG A 41 2.58 7.49 0.10
N LYS A 42 3.36 8.57 0.13
CA LYS A 42 3.69 9.23 1.38
C LYS A 42 2.57 10.17 1.77
N TYR A 43 2.21 10.13 3.05
CA TYR A 43 1.24 11.05 3.64
C TYR A 43 1.96 11.96 4.61
N TYR A 44 1.43 13.14 4.80
CA TYR A 44 1.93 14.10 5.78
C TYR A 44 0.79 14.50 6.71
N GLN A 45 1.16 15.02 7.87
CA GLN A 45 0.18 15.50 8.83
C GLN A 45 0.06 17.01 8.68
N ASP A 46 -1.16 17.49 8.48
CA ASP A 46 -1.40 18.92 8.30
C ASP A 46 -1.57 19.63 9.65
N PHE A 47 -1.91 20.91 9.59
CA PHE A 47 -2.05 21.72 10.80
C PHE A 47 -3.21 21.27 11.68
N ASP A 48 -4.20 20.62 11.10
CA ASP A 48 -5.34 20.10 11.86
C ASP A 48 -5.07 18.68 12.37
N GLU A 49 -3.82 18.24 12.27
CA GLU A 49 -3.38 16.91 12.68
C GLU A 49 -4.06 15.78 11.90
N GLU A 50 -4.50 16.09 10.69
CA GLU A 50 -5.08 15.10 9.81
C GLU A 50 -4.03 14.61 8.82
N TRP A 51 -4.11 13.33 8.49
CA TRP A 51 -3.18 12.73 7.55
C TRP A 51 -3.70 12.90 6.12
N LYS A 52 -2.87 13.47 5.28
CA LYS A 52 -3.24 13.77 3.90
C LYS A 52 -2.21 13.23 2.93
N PRO A 53 -2.66 12.75 1.76
CA PRO A 53 -1.71 12.26 0.76
C PRO A 53 -0.88 13.40 0.20
N SER A 54 0.41 13.12 0.01
CA SER A 54 1.28 14.03 -0.70
C SER A 54 1.38 13.59 -2.15
N ARG A 55 2.22 14.28 -2.91
CA ARG A 55 2.48 13.90 -4.29
C ARG A 55 3.59 12.88 -4.42
N GLU A 56 4.26 12.59 -3.31
CA GLU A 56 5.38 11.67 -3.34
C GLU A 56 4.88 10.25 -3.28
N GLY A 57 5.20 9.50 -4.32
CA GLY A 57 4.77 8.12 -4.39
C GLY A 57 4.76 7.60 -5.80
N VAL A 58 4.33 6.37 -5.93
CA VAL A 58 4.27 5.68 -7.20
C VAL A 58 2.86 5.14 -7.38
N SER A 59 2.31 5.32 -8.56
CA SER A 59 0.99 4.79 -8.90
C SER A 59 1.08 3.95 -10.15
N LEU A 60 0.43 2.81 -10.11
CA LEU A 60 0.38 1.87 -11.22
C LEU A 60 -1.08 1.53 -11.48
N PRO A 61 -1.46 1.30 -12.75
CA PRO A 61 -2.80 0.78 -12.99
C PRO A 61 -3.01 -0.51 -12.20
N LEU A 62 -4.17 -0.64 -11.59
CA LEU A 62 -4.49 -1.84 -10.80
C LEU A 62 -4.94 -2.93 -11.76
N ASP A 63 -4.04 -3.84 -12.07
CA ASP A 63 -4.38 -5.01 -12.87
C ASP A 63 -3.65 -6.22 -12.30
N PHE A 64 -3.98 -7.38 -12.84
CA PHE A 64 -3.45 -8.62 -12.31
C PHE A 64 -1.92 -8.69 -12.44
N ASP A 65 -1.41 -8.28 -13.61
CA ASP A 65 0.02 -8.40 -13.87
C ASP A 65 0.84 -7.49 -12.96
N ASN A 66 0.41 -6.24 -12.80
CA ASN A 66 1.12 -5.32 -11.91
C ASN A 66 1.08 -5.78 -10.47
N SER A 67 -0.08 -6.23 -10.02
CA SER A 67 -0.23 -6.70 -8.64
C SER A 67 0.60 -7.95 -8.39
N ARG A 68 0.60 -8.86 -9.33
CA ARG A 68 1.36 -10.09 -9.22
C ARG A 68 2.87 -9.83 -9.22
N ASN A 69 3.33 -8.95 -10.11
CA ASN A 69 4.75 -8.60 -10.15
C ASN A 69 5.21 -7.95 -8.86
N LEU A 70 4.38 -7.08 -8.29
CA LEU A 70 4.70 -6.46 -7.01
C LEU A 70 4.76 -7.53 -5.91
N PHE A 71 3.80 -8.43 -5.88
CA PHE A 71 3.79 -9.52 -4.91
C PHE A 71 5.03 -10.38 -5.04
N ASP A 72 5.38 -10.77 -6.26
CA ASP A 72 6.55 -11.61 -6.50
C ASP A 72 7.82 -10.93 -5.97
N GLY A 73 7.96 -9.63 -6.27
CA GLY A 73 9.13 -8.88 -5.81
C GLY A 73 9.20 -8.80 -4.29
N LEU A 74 8.07 -8.58 -3.65
CA LEU A 74 8.04 -8.51 -2.19
C LEU A 74 8.36 -9.85 -1.55
N VAL A 75 7.88 -10.94 -2.13
CA VAL A 75 8.20 -12.27 -1.63
C VAL A 75 9.69 -12.55 -1.77
N GLU A 76 10.27 -12.16 -2.90
CA GLU A 76 11.71 -12.33 -3.10
C GLU A 76 12.52 -11.56 -2.07
N ILE A 77 12.11 -10.34 -1.77
CA ILE A 77 12.77 -9.54 -0.73
C ILE A 77 12.64 -10.22 0.63
N LEU A 78 11.44 -10.69 0.96
CA LEU A 78 11.22 -11.36 2.24
C LEU A 78 12.07 -12.61 2.36
N SER A 79 12.29 -13.32 1.26
CA SER A 79 13.07 -14.55 1.29
C SER A 79 14.54 -14.31 1.61
N LEU A 80 15.00 -13.07 1.52
CA LEU A 80 16.38 -12.74 1.90
C LEU A 80 16.59 -12.69 3.40
N THR A 81 15.53 -12.52 4.16
CA THR A 81 15.62 -12.33 5.61
C THR A 81 14.87 -13.37 6.42
N GLU A 82 13.97 -14.12 5.80
CA GLU A 82 13.15 -15.09 6.50
C GLU A 82 13.30 -16.48 5.90
N VAL A 83 13.16 -17.49 6.74
CA VAL A 83 13.19 -18.87 6.26
C VAL A 83 11.84 -19.25 5.67
N LYS A 84 11.87 -20.27 4.81
CA LYS A 84 10.70 -20.69 4.07
C LYS A 84 9.50 -21.01 4.96
N ASP A 85 9.73 -21.73 6.04
CA ASP A 85 8.64 -22.16 6.92
C ASP A 85 7.92 -20.98 7.54
N ILE A 86 8.65 -19.93 7.91
CA ILE A 86 8.04 -18.73 8.48
C ILE A 86 7.18 -18.04 7.43
N LEU A 87 7.68 -17.94 6.21
CA LEU A 87 6.93 -17.31 5.13
C LEU A 87 5.67 -18.11 4.80
N GLU A 88 5.78 -19.43 4.72
CA GLU A 88 4.62 -20.27 4.44
C GLU A 88 3.54 -20.10 5.50
N ASN A 89 3.94 -20.11 6.76
CA ASN A 89 2.98 -19.98 7.85
C ASN A 89 2.31 -18.61 7.84
N HIS A 90 3.08 -17.57 7.58
CA HIS A 90 2.53 -16.22 7.53
C HIS A 90 1.52 -16.09 6.38
N PHE A 91 1.88 -16.59 5.20
CA PHE A 91 0.98 -16.51 4.04
C PHE A 91 -0.28 -17.32 4.27
N LYS A 92 -0.12 -18.51 4.86
CA LYS A 92 -1.29 -19.33 5.17
C LYS A 92 -2.24 -18.63 6.13
N ASP A 93 -1.68 -18.06 7.20
CA ASP A 93 -2.50 -17.35 8.17
C ASP A 93 -3.21 -16.16 7.53
N LYS A 94 -2.51 -15.43 6.68
CA LYS A 94 -3.09 -14.28 5.99
C LYS A 94 -4.20 -14.69 5.06
N LEU A 95 -4.00 -15.75 4.29
CA LEU A 95 -5.02 -16.26 3.39
C LEU A 95 -6.23 -16.75 4.16
N ASP A 96 -5.99 -17.43 5.29
CA ASP A 96 -7.09 -17.89 6.13
C ASP A 96 -7.92 -16.72 6.65
N GLN A 97 -7.27 -15.62 7.01
CA GLN A 97 -7.98 -14.43 7.47
C GLN A 97 -8.80 -13.79 6.35
N ILE A 98 -8.24 -13.73 5.14
CA ILE A 98 -8.92 -13.10 4.00
C ILE A 98 -10.11 -13.92 3.55
N TYR A 99 -9.96 -15.24 3.53
CA TYR A 99 -11.00 -16.14 3.04
C TYR A 99 -11.79 -16.80 4.17
N LEU A 100 -11.79 -16.15 5.32
CA LEU A 100 -12.57 -16.64 6.44
C LEU A 100 -14.06 -16.55 6.12
N GLU A 101 -14.78 -17.61 6.37
CA GLU A 101 -16.23 -17.65 6.13
C GLU A 101 -16.97 -17.45 7.42
#